data_b734f98fb7989c9c0ccd60fd9ffc67cd
#
_entry.id   b734f98fb7989c9c0ccd60fd9ffc67cd
#
_cell.length_a   1.000
_cell.length_b   1.000
_cell.length_c   1.000
_cell.angle_alpha   90.00
_cell.angle_beta   90.00
_cell.angle_gamma   90.00
#
_symmetry.space_group_name_H-M   'P 1'
#
loop_
_entity.id
_entity.type
_entity.pdbx_description
1 polymer ?
#
loop_
_entity_poly.entity_id
_entity_poly.type
_entity_poly.pdbx_seq_one_letter_code
_entity_poly.pdbx_strand_id
1 'polypeptide(L)'
;MEARLLRRFGFDGGGDFYKVALMPEITKFVNGGAGNITPAMAEKVLRQLPQWKLEFTQIAAPKFPHLVDQLEFLADAVEDAVEGAYKDLPYTAVAQAVFALLYTHKKTGILSDSILELGRADDSSVVRAVLIQNEKAFALYAGKQGRDWHKITSQP
;
A
#
# COMPACT_ATOMS: atom_id res chain seq x y z
N MET A 1 -0.37 11.50 7.75
CA MET A 1 -1.00 11.75 6.44
C MET A 1 -2.51 11.65 6.58
N GLU A 2 -3.21 12.60 6.08
CA GLU A 2 -4.66 12.70 6.30
C GLU A 2 -5.40 12.94 4.99
N ALA A 3 -6.65 12.47 4.93
CA ALA A 3 -7.51 12.67 3.75
C ALA A 3 -7.72 14.15 3.41
N ARG A 4 -7.75 15.02 4.41
CA ARG A 4 -7.88 16.47 4.18
C ARG A 4 -6.69 17.05 3.41
N LEU A 5 -5.53 16.39 3.43
CA LEU A 5 -4.38 16.80 2.62
C LEU A 5 -4.71 16.69 1.14
N LEU A 6 -5.40 15.62 0.75
CA LEU A 6 -5.83 15.44 -0.63
C LEU A 6 -6.77 16.54 -1.08
N ARG A 7 -7.75 16.90 -0.23
CA ARG A 7 -8.69 17.99 -0.52
C ARG A 7 -8.02 19.35 -0.60
N ARG A 8 -6.95 19.55 0.20
CA ARG A 8 -6.18 20.78 0.19
C ARG A 8 -5.59 21.09 -1.19
N PHE A 9 -5.30 20.06 -1.98
CA PHE A 9 -4.76 20.23 -3.32
C PHE A 9 -5.84 20.21 -4.40
N GLY A 10 -7.12 20.36 -4.01
CA GLY A 10 -8.20 20.46 -4.98
C GLY A 10 -8.72 19.13 -5.48
N PHE A 11 -8.44 18.04 -4.77
CA PHE A 11 -8.90 16.72 -5.15
C PHE A 11 -10.19 16.36 -4.43
N ASP A 12 -11.19 16.02 -5.20
CA ASP A 12 -12.49 15.57 -4.70
C ASP A 12 -12.81 14.14 -5.12
N GLY A 13 -11.78 13.39 -5.47
CA GLY A 13 -11.90 12.03 -5.97
C GLY A 13 -11.81 11.97 -7.48
N GLY A 14 -12.02 10.81 -8.05
CA GLY A 14 -12.03 10.62 -9.50
C GLY A 14 -10.65 10.32 -10.09
N GLY A 15 -10.51 10.62 -11.38
CA GLY A 15 -9.39 10.16 -12.20
C GLY A 15 -8.01 10.69 -11.82
N ASP A 16 -7.96 11.78 -11.06
CA ASP A 16 -6.67 12.39 -10.70
C ASP A 16 -6.13 11.89 -9.35
N PHE A 17 -6.83 10.97 -8.71
CA PHE A 17 -6.43 10.52 -7.37
C PHE A 17 -5.01 9.97 -7.33
N TYR A 18 -4.62 9.16 -8.32
CA TYR A 18 -3.28 8.59 -8.35
C TYR A 18 -2.19 9.65 -8.50
N LYS A 19 -2.51 10.79 -9.12
CA LYS A 19 -1.57 11.91 -9.23
C LYS A 19 -1.28 12.52 -7.87
N VAL A 20 -2.28 12.56 -6.99
CA VAL A 20 -2.09 13.02 -5.61
C VAL A 20 -1.11 12.13 -4.87
N ALA A 21 -1.17 10.81 -5.11
CA ALA A 21 -0.25 9.87 -4.49
C ALA A 21 1.21 10.10 -4.88
N LEU A 22 1.47 10.84 -5.98
CA LEU A 22 2.81 11.23 -6.40
C LEU A 22 3.23 12.59 -5.87
N MET A 23 2.40 13.29 -5.09
CA MET A 23 2.75 14.59 -4.55
C MET A 23 3.92 14.48 -3.57
N PRO A 24 4.79 15.51 -3.52
CA PRO A 24 6.01 15.44 -2.73
C PRO A 24 5.79 15.08 -1.27
N GLU A 25 4.71 15.55 -0.66
CA GLU A 25 4.41 15.28 0.75
C GLU A 25 4.15 13.79 1.01
N ILE A 26 3.36 13.14 0.14
CA ILE A 26 3.06 11.71 0.28
C ILE A 26 4.29 10.88 -0.02
N THR A 27 4.99 11.21 -1.10
CA THR A 27 6.23 10.56 -1.49
C THR A 27 7.27 10.63 -0.37
N LYS A 28 7.44 11.81 0.20
CA LYS A 28 8.39 12.03 1.28
C LYS A 28 8.02 11.24 2.54
N PHE A 29 6.74 11.18 2.85
CA PHE A 29 6.25 10.40 3.99
C PHE A 29 6.56 8.92 3.83
N VAL A 30 6.26 8.36 2.65
CA VAL A 30 6.53 6.95 2.34
C VAL A 30 8.03 6.67 2.35
N ASN A 31 8.83 7.53 1.72
CA ASN A 31 10.27 7.33 1.67
C ASN A 31 10.90 7.41 3.06
N GLY A 32 10.44 8.35 3.89
CA GLY A 32 10.91 8.46 5.27
C GLY A 32 10.56 7.24 6.10
N GLY A 33 9.33 6.74 5.97
CA GLY A 33 8.90 5.53 6.67
C GLY A 33 9.67 4.30 6.21
N ALA A 34 9.83 4.15 4.91
CA ALA A 34 10.55 3.00 4.34
C ALA A 34 12.04 2.99 4.75
N GLY A 35 12.62 4.16 4.93
CA GLY A 35 14.02 4.28 5.38
C GLY A 35 14.27 3.67 6.75
N ASN A 36 13.25 3.49 7.56
CA ASN A 36 13.35 2.87 8.88
C ASN A 36 13.06 1.36 8.86
N ILE A 37 12.69 0.80 7.72
CA ILE A 37 12.41 -0.63 7.62
C ILE A 37 13.73 -1.40 7.48
N THR A 38 13.94 -2.36 8.37
CA THR A 38 15.11 -3.23 8.36
C THR A 38 14.73 -4.61 7.83
N PRO A 39 15.72 -5.43 7.38
CA PRO A 39 15.42 -6.81 7.00
C PRO A 39 14.77 -7.61 8.12
N ALA A 40 15.17 -7.39 9.38
CA ALA A 40 14.56 -8.06 10.52
C ALA A 40 13.08 -7.69 10.67
N MET A 41 12.73 -6.43 10.45
CA MET A 41 11.34 -5.99 10.46
C MET A 41 10.54 -6.65 9.33
N ALA A 42 11.11 -6.75 8.14
CA ALA A 42 10.47 -7.40 7.01
C ALA A 42 10.18 -8.88 7.31
N GLU A 43 11.12 -9.59 7.91
CA GLU A 43 10.90 -10.98 8.30
C GLU A 43 9.84 -11.12 9.39
N LYS A 44 9.81 -10.19 10.33
CA LYS A 44 8.79 -10.17 11.38
C LYS A 44 7.40 -9.95 10.79
N VAL A 45 7.29 -9.03 9.83
CA VAL A 45 6.03 -8.79 9.10
C VAL A 45 5.64 -10.04 8.32
N LEU A 46 6.60 -10.70 7.64
CA LEU A 46 6.33 -11.92 6.90
C LEU A 46 5.61 -12.96 7.75
N ARG A 47 6.04 -13.16 8.98
CA ARG A 47 5.41 -14.12 9.88
C ARG A 47 3.97 -13.76 10.25
N GLN A 48 3.61 -12.48 10.17
CA GLN A 48 2.29 -11.99 10.52
C GLN A 48 1.35 -11.87 9.31
N LEU A 49 1.89 -11.93 8.10
CA LEU A 49 1.11 -11.70 6.89
C LEU A 49 -0.10 -12.62 6.71
N PRO A 50 -0.04 -13.93 7.03
CA PRO A 50 -1.23 -14.77 6.91
C PRO A 50 -2.40 -14.22 7.75
N GLN A 51 -2.12 -13.76 8.96
CA GLN A 51 -3.15 -13.16 9.82
C GLN A 51 -3.61 -11.82 9.26
N TRP A 52 -2.68 -10.98 8.80
CA TRP A 52 -3.03 -9.67 8.25
C TRP A 52 -3.85 -9.77 6.97
N LYS A 53 -3.58 -10.77 6.13
CA LYS A 53 -4.37 -10.99 4.92
C LYS A 53 -5.83 -11.28 5.27
N LEU A 54 -6.07 -12.07 6.32
CA LEU A 54 -7.43 -12.30 6.79
C LEU A 54 -8.07 -10.99 7.29
N GLU A 55 -7.33 -10.19 8.03
CA GLU A 55 -7.81 -8.90 8.52
C GLU A 55 -8.14 -7.95 7.36
N PHE A 56 -7.30 -7.93 6.31
CA PHE A 56 -7.56 -7.07 5.15
C PHE A 56 -8.87 -7.42 4.46
N THR A 57 -9.27 -8.68 4.44
CA THR A 57 -10.55 -9.08 3.82
C THR A 57 -11.74 -8.51 4.58
N GLN A 58 -11.57 -8.09 5.82
CA GLN A 58 -12.61 -7.48 6.64
C GLN A 58 -12.72 -5.97 6.48
N ILE A 59 -11.84 -5.36 5.70
CA ILE A 59 -11.85 -3.91 5.50
C ILE A 59 -13.08 -3.53 4.70
N ALA A 60 -13.90 -2.63 5.25
CA ALA A 60 -15.04 -2.03 4.57
C ALA A 60 -14.64 -0.64 4.12
N ALA A 61 -14.32 -0.50 2.84
CA ALA A 61 -13.88 0.77 2.27
C ALA A 61 -14.57 1.01 0.91
N PRO A 62 -15.89 1.29 0.91
CA PRO A 62 -16.64 1.40 -0.34
C PRO A 62 -16.16 2.51 -1.27
N LYS A 63 -15.53 3.56 -0.73
CA LYS A 63 -14.94 4.64 -1.53
C LYS A 63 -13.58 4.26 -2.13
N PHE A 64 -12.99 3.17 -1.68
CA PHE A 64 -11.68 2.70 -2.14
C PHE A 64 -11.77 1.21 -2.46
N PRO A 65 -12.55 0.85 -3.50
CA PRO A 65 -12.86 -0.55 -3.78
C PRO A 65 -11.65 -1.41 -4.15
N HIS A 66 -10.53 -0.79 -4.53
CA HIS A 66 -9.33 -1.52 -4.91
C HIS A 66 -8.32 -1.64 -3.76
N LEU A 67 -8.60 -1.04 -2.60
CA LEU A 67 -7.65 -1.02 -1.48
C LEU A 67 -7.28 -2.42 -1.00
N VAL A 68 -8.26 -3.30 -0.82
CA VAL A 68 -7.99 -4.66 -0.35
C VAL A 68 -7.12 -5.42 -1.33
N ASP A 69 -7.44 -5.35 -2.62
CA ASP A 69 -6.65 -6.02 -3.65
C ASP A 69 -5.22 -5.48 -3.71
N GLN A 70 -5.06 -4.16 -3.55
CA GLN A 70 -3.75 -3.53 -3.50
C GLN A 70 -2.94 -3.99 -2.29
N LEU A 71 -3.58 -4.09 -1.13
CA LEU A 71 -2.92 -4.58 0.09
C LEU A 71 -2.51 -6.06 -0.05
N GLU A 72 -3.39 -6.89 -0.60
CA GLU A 72 -3.08 -8.29 -0.85
C GLU A 72 -1.93 -8.45 -1.84
N PHE A 73 -1.90 -7.62 -2.87
CA PHE A 73 -0.81 -7.60 -3.84
C PHE A 73 0.53 -7.27 -3.16
N LEU A 74 0.55 -6.22 -2.33
CA LEU A 74 1.77 -5.86 -1.60
C LEU A 74 2.19 -6.95 -0.63
N ALA A 75 1.24 -7.58 0.05
CA ALA A 75 1.54 -8.68 0.96
C ALA A 75 2.16 -9.86 0.21
N ASP A 76 1.61 -10.23 -0.94
CA ASP A 76 2.16 -11.31 -1.76
C ASP A 76 3.57 -10.97 -2.25
N ALA A 77 3.79 -9.72 -2.67
CA ALA A 77 5.11 -9.26 -3.12
C ALA A 77 6.15 -9.35 -1.99
N VAL A 78 5.78 -8.93 -0.79
CA VAL A 78 6.67 -9.04 0.38
C VAL A 78 6.98 -10.50 0.70
N GLU A 79 5.96 -11.35 0.71
CA GLU A 79 6.17 -12.79 0.96
C GLU A 79 7.16 -13.37 -0.03
N ASP A 80 6.92 -13.17 -1.31
CA ASP A 80 7.76 -13.77 -2.35
C ASP A 80 9.17 -13.21 -2.34
N ALA A 81 9.34 -11.92 -2.06
CA ALA A 81 10.65 -11.30 -1.98
C ALA A 81 11.45 -11.79 -0.76
N VAL A 82 10.82 -11.79 0.41
CA VAL A 82 11.51 -12.14 1.66
C VAL A 82 11.79 -13.63 1.73
N GLU A 83 10.89 -14.46 1.23
CA GLU A 83 11.09 -15.91 1.17
C GLU A 83 12.06 -16.34 0.05
N GLY A 84 12.37 -15.44 -0.88
CA GLY A 84 13.28 -15.71 -1.97
C GLY A 84 12.63 -16.37 -3.19
N ALA A 85 11.31 -16.46 -3.24
CA ALA A 85 10.60 -16.98 -4.40
C ALA A 85 10.66 -16.02 -5.59
N TYR A 86 10.78 -14.72 -5.34
CA TYR A 86 10.96 -13.71 -6.37
C TYR A 86 12.09 -12.77 -5.96
N LYS A 87 13.20 -12.79 -6.70
CA LYS A 87 14.43 -12.10 -6.31
C LYS A 87 14.65 -10.77 -7.01
N ASP A 88 13.82 -10.43 -7.98
CA ASP A 88 14.04 -9.24 -8.83
C ASP A 88 13.37 -7.97 -8.28
N LEU A 89 12.75 -8.05 -7.10
CA LEU A 89 12.15 -6.88 -6.48
C LEU A 89 13.24 -6.10 -5.72
N PRO A 90 13.48 -4.82 -6.06
CA PRO A 90 14.48 -4.03 -5.33
C PRO A 90 14.13 -3.92 -3.84
N TYR A 91 15.15 -3.88 -2.98
CA TYR A 91 14.90 -3.77 -1.54
C TYR A 91 14.10 -2.52 -1.19
N THR A 92 14.30 -1.41 -1.90
CA THR A 92 13.53 -0.19 -1.67
C THR A 92 12.03 -0.41 -1.91
N ALA A 93 11.68 -1.20 -2.93
CA ALA A 93 10.28 -1.54 -3.18
C ALA A 93 9.72 -2.42 -2.06
N VAL A 94 10.50 -3.40 -1.60
CA VAL A 94 10.10 -4.27 -0.48
C VAL A 94 9.90 -3.45 0.79
N ALA A 95 10.83 -2.56 1.11
CA ALA A 95 10.76 -1.72 2.30
C ALA A 95 9.53 -0.80 2.28
N GLN A 96 9.23 -0.21 1.12
CA GLN A 96 8.05 0.62 0.97
C GLN A 96 6.76 -0.19 1.10
N ALA A 97 6.73 -1.39 0.55
CA ALA A 97 5.58 -2.29 0.69
C ALA A 97 5.37 -2.68 2.16
N VAL A 98 6.44 -3.03 2.87
CA VAL A 98 6.37 -3.34 4.31
C VAL A 98 5.84 -2.14 5.09
N PHE A 99 6.33 -0.94 4.78
CA PHE A 99 5.84 0.28 5.42
C PHE A 99 4.34 0.48 5.20
N ALA A 100 3.86 0.32 3.98
CA ALA A 100 2.43 0.50 3.68
C ALA A 100 1.57 -0.51 4.43
N LEU A 101 2.01 -1.76 4.50
CA LEU A 101 1.30 -2.80 5.24
C LEU A 101 1.24 -2.50 6.74
N LEU A 102 2.37 -2.08 7.32
CA LEU A 102 2.41 -1.66 8.72
C LEU A 102 1.52 -0.45 8.99
N TYR A 103 1.56 0.53 8.10
CA TYR A 103 0.77 1.75 8.23
C TYR A 103 -0.73 1.42 8.28
N THR A 104 -1.17 0.58 7.36
CA THR A 104 -2.58 0.17 7.29
C THR A 104 -2.97 -0.68 8.50
N HIS A 105 -2.13 -1.64 8.87
CA HIS A 105 -2.41 -2.55 9.96
C HIS A 105 -2.57 -1.83 11.32
N LYS A 106 -1.72 -0.85 11.60
CA LYS A 106 -1.75 -0.13 12.87
C LYS A 106 -3.07 0.59 13.13
N LYS A 107 -3.82 0.91 12.07
CA LYS A 107 -5.09 1.64 12.19
C LYS A 107 -6.30 0.73 12.25
N THR A 108 -6.12 -0.58 12.10
CA THR A 108 -7.23 -1.53 12.02
C THR A 108 -7.75 -1.86 13.41
N GLY A 109 -9.08 -1.77 13.59
CA GLY A 109 -9.77 -2.32 14.76
C GLY A 109 -9.89 -1.41 15.98
N ILE A 110 -9.32 -0.20 15.97
CA ILE A 110 -9.29 0.68 17.15
C ILE A 110 -10.19 1.92 16.99
N LEU A 111 -10.55 2.27 15.76
CA LEU A 111 -11.18 3.54 15.44
C LEU A 111 -12.68 3.38 15.18
N SER A 112 -13.46 4.46 15.44
CA SER A 112 -14.86 4.52 15.05
C SER A 112 -15.01 4.53 13.52
N ASP A 113 -16.21 4.18 13.02
CA ASP A 113 -16.45 4.08 11.57
C ASP A 113 -16.11 5.37 10.80
N SER A 114 -16.46 6.53 11.37
CA SER A 114 -16.16 7.81 10.72
C SER A 114 -14.66 8.07 10.64
N ILE A 115 -13.91 7.72 11.67
CA ILE A 115 -12.46 7.88 11.69
C ILE A 115 -11.82 6.84 10.78
N LEU A 116 -12.36 5.60 10.73
CA LEU A 116 -11.89 4.57 9.83
C LEU A 116 -12.03 4.99 8.36
N GLU A 117 -13.13 5.64 8.00
CA GLU A 117 -13.31 6.11 6.62
C GLU A 117 -12.22 7.10 6.22
N LEU A 118 -11.89 8.07 7.09
CA LEU A 118 -10.79 8.99 6.85
C LEU A 118 -9.46 8.26 6.79
N GLY A 119 -9.27 7.28 7.67
CA GLY A 119 -8.07 6.45 7.69
C GLY A 119 -7.90 5.65 6.42
N ARG A 120 -8.99 5.14 5.83
CA ARG A 120 -8.91 4.40 4.56
C ARG A 120 -8.49 5.28 3.39
N ALA A 121 -8.88 6.57 3.39
CA ALA A 121 -8.39 7.50 2.38
C ALA A 121 -6.87 7.67 2.48
N ASP A 122 -6.34 7.79 3.68
CA ASP A 122 -4.89 7.91 3.89
C ASP A 122 -4.18 6.58 3.55
N ASP A 123 -4.76 5.45 3.95
CA ASP A 123 -4.23 4.13 3.61
C ASP A 123 -4.14 3.96 2.10
N SER A 124 -5.20 4.29 1.38
CA SER A 124 -5.22 4.21 -0.08
C SER A 124 -4.15 5.10 -0.70
N SER A 125 -3.97 6.32 -0.17
CA SER A 125 -2.93 7.23 -0.67
C SER A 125 -1.53 6.67 -0.48
N VAL A 126 -1.25 6.11 0.70
CA VAL A 126 0.06 5.52 1.01
C VAL A 126 0.30 4.29 0.13
N VAL A 127 -0.65 3.38 0.07
CA VAL A 127 -0.54 2.15 -0.72
C VAL A 127 -0.30 2.48 -2.20
N ARG A 128 -1.06 3.40 -2.75
CA ARG A 128 -0.94 3.76 -4.17
C ARG A 128 0.35 4.52 -4.45
N ALA A 129 0.83 5.34 -3.52
CA ALA A 129 2.13 5.98 -3.67
C ALA A 129 3.26 4.94 -3.78
N VAL A 130 3.20 3.90 -2.96
CA VAL A 130 4.17 2.79 -3.04
C VAL A 130 4.11 2.10 -4.39
N LEU A 131 2.90 1.77 -4.85
CA LEU A 131 2.71 1.10 -6.15
C LEU A 131 3.20 1.97 -7.30
N ILE A 132 2.89 3.25 -7.28
CA ILE A 132 3.25 4.17 -8.36
C ILE A 132 4.75 4.45 -8.39
N GLN A 133 5.37 4.68 -7.22
CA GLN A 133 6.81 4.92 -7.16
C GLN A 133 7.62 3.72 -7.66
N ASN A 134 7.09 2.52 -7.50
CA ASN A 134 7.77 1.28 -7.88
C ASN A 134 7.04 0.57 -9.02
N GLU A 135 6.35 1.34 -9.86
CA GLU A 135 5.48 0.81 -10.90
C GLU A 135 6.18 -0.21 -11.79
N LYS A 136 7.38 0.12 -12.26
CA LYS A 136 8.12 -0.76 -13.17
C LYS A 136 8.41 -2.11 -12.51
N ALA A 137 8.90 -2.10 -11.28
CA ALA A 137 9.24 -3.31 -10.56
C ALA A 137 8.00 -4.15 -10.22
N PHE A 138 6.94 -3.49 -9.75
CA PHE A 138 5.71 -4.20 -9.40
C PHE A 138 4.94 -4.68 -10.63
N ALA A 139 5.00 -3.95 -11.74
CA ALA A 139 4.37 -4.40 -12.98
C ALA A 139 5.03 -5.69 -13.49
N LEU A 140 6.36 -5.78 -13.42
CA LEU A 140 7.08 -7.00 -13.77
C LEU A 140 6.69 -8.16 -12.85
N TYR A 141 6.61 -7.90 -11.55
CA TYR A 141 6.18 -8.91 -10.59
C TYR A 141 4.74 -9.38 -10.90
N ALA A 142 3.83 -8.45 -11.13
CA ALA A 142 2.44 -8.76 -11.46
C ALA A 142 2.36 -9.65 -12.71
N GLY A 143 3.13 -9.32 -13.74
CA GLY A 143 3.20 -10.12 -14.96
C GLY A 143 3.66 -11.55 -14.70
N LYS A 144 4.64 -11.73 -13.84
CA LYS A 144 5.12 -13.05 -13.44
C LYS A 144 4.06 -13.85 -12.67
N GLN A 145 3.18 -13.16 -11.95
CA GLN A 145 2.10 -13.79 -11.20
C GLN A 145 0.80 -13.93 -12.00
N GLY A 146 0.78 -13.51 -13.26
CA GLY A 146 -0.42 -13.55 -14.08
C GLY A 146 -1.49 -12.57 -13.66
N ARG A 147 -1.12 -11.49 -12.97
CA ARG A 147 -2.06 -10.47 -12.52
C ARG A 147 -2.10 -9.29 -13.49
N ASP A 148 -3.27 -8.67 -13.61
CA ASP A 148 -3.45 -7.47 -14.41
C ASP A 148 -3.03 -6.24 -13.62
N TRP A 149 -1.86 -5.69 -13.95
CA TRP A 149 -1.31 -4.52 -13.28
C TRP A 149 -2.25 -3.32 -13.31
N HIS A 150 -2.96 -3.12 -14.43
CA HIS A 150 -3.86 -1.97 -14.56
C HIS A 150 -5.00 -1.99 -13.53
N LYS A 151 -5.48 -3.19 -13.17
CA LYS A 151 -6.54 -3.31 -12.17
C LYS A 151 -6.05 -2.98 -10.76
N ILE A 152 -4.74 -3.05 -10.53
CA ILE A 152 -4.18 -2.79 -9.21
C ILE A 152 -3.95 -1.30 -8.98
N THR A 153 -3.49 -0.54 -9.99
CA THR A 153 -3.04 0.84 -9.80
C THR A 153 -3.91 1.91 -10.44
N SER A 154 -4.78 1.57 -11.36
CA SER A 154 -5.48 2.58 -12.15
C SER A 154 -6.60 3.31 -11.39
N GLN A 155 -7.08 2.75 -10.27
CA GLN A 155 -8.19 3.35 -9.51
C GLN A 155 -7.97 3.25 -8.01
N PRO A 156 -8.58 4.18 -7.23
CA PRO A 156 -8.48 4.15 -5.77
C PRO A 156 -9.02 2.90 -5.12
#